data_2747cec593471d4fc951a8ed3e81e811
#
_entry.id   2747cec593471d4fc951a8ed3e81e811
#
_cell.length_a   1.000
_cell.length_b   1.000
_cell.length_c   1.000
_cell.angle_alpha   90.00
_cell.angle_beta   90.00
_cell.angle_gamma   90.00
#
_symmetry.space_group_name_H-M   'P 1'
#
loop_
_entity.id
_entity.type
_entity.pdbx_description
1 polymer ?
#
loop_
_entity_poly.entity_id
_entity_poly.type
_entity_poly.pdbx_seq_one_letter_code
_entity_poly.pdbx_strand_id
1 'polypeptide(L)'
;MTSWIFLRGLTREARHWGDFVGQFQQAWPDQTVVTLDLGGNGQMNQRTSACRVEDMVADCRQQLALRHVEPPHHLLAMSLGAMVAVAWAQMHPKEIAAQVLINTSMRPFSPFYQRLLPENYVALLRLVLTGAAPPAWERAILQMTSNRGDVSVLSQWVTLRRTNPVARRNALRQLLAAARFHAPAKRPATPTLLLASAQDHLVSVACSRALARHWQCALRTHPDAGHDIPLDDGPWVARQVREWFLAPR
;
A
#
# COMPACT_ATOMS: atom_id res chain seq x y z
N MET A 1 -11.91 21.06 3.07
CA MET A 1 -10.97 20.66 1.97
C MET A 1 -10.77 19.16 2.06
N THR A 2 -10.70 18.45 0.92
CA THR A 2 -10.52 17.00 0.91
C THR A 2 -9.06 16.64 1.15
N SER A 3 -8.77 15.74 2.09
CA SER A 3 -7.40 15.31 2.40
C SER A 3 -7.05 14.01 1.67
N TRP A 4 -5.79 13.86 1.27
CA TRP A 4 -5.23 12.60 0.82
C TRP A 4 -4.75 11.77 2.01
N ILE A 5 -5.24 10.55 2.11
CA ILE A 5 -4.81 9.58 3.13
C ILE A 5 -3.95 8.52 2.47
N PHE A 6 -2.71 8.40 2.93
CA PHE A 6 -1.74 7.46 2.38
C PHE A 6 -1.60 6.22 3.27
N LEU A 7 -1.76 5.03 2.68
CA LEU A 7 -1.68 3.73 3.36
C LEU A 7 -0.62 2.84 2.73
N ARG A 8 0.41 2.48 3.51
CA ARG A 8 1.49 1.56 3.08
C ARG A 8 1.05 0.10 3.12
N GLY A 9 1.90 -0.75 2.56
CA GLY A 9 1.74 -2.19 2.54
C GLY A 9 2.16 -2.90 3.83
N LEU A 10 2.24 -4.22 3.75
CA LEU A 10 2.59 -5.14 4.82
C LEU A 10 3.93 -4.79 5.45
N THR A 11 3.97 -4.67 6.78
CA THR A 11 5.16 -4.34 7.60
C THR A 11 5.86 -3.00 7.27
N ARG A 12 5.21 -2.14 6.49
CA ARG A 12 5.71 -0.82 6.14
C ARG A 12 4.99 0.27 6.92
N GLU A 13 5.72 1.31 7.27
CA GLU A 13 5.22 2.46 8.01
C GLU A 13 5.20 3.74 7.14
N ALA A 14 4.59 4.80 7.66
CA ALA A 14 4.41 6.08 6.97
C ALA A 14 5.72 6.67 6.41
N ARG A 15 6.83 6.57 7.14
CA ARG A 15 8.13 7.10 6.70
C ARG A 15 8.74 6.35 5.49
N HIS A 16 8.24 5.16 5.14
CA HIS A 16 8.65 4.47 3.92
C HIS A 16 8.10 5.11 2.63
N TRP A 17 7.23 6.13 2.72
CA TRP A 17 6.90 6.97 1.58
C TRP A 17 8.07 7.85 1.13
N GLY A 18 9.06 8.12 2.02
CA GLY A 18 10.23 8.93 1.71
C GLY A 18 9.85 10.29 1.13
N ASP A 19 10.58 10.71 0.09
CA ASP A 19 10.37 11.99 -0.59
C ASP A 19 9.05 12.07 -1.38
N PHE A 20 8.41 10.94 -1.62
CA PHE A 20 7.18 10.90 -2.41
C PHE A 20 6.06 11.76 -1.82
N VAL A 21 5.96 11.86 -0.48
CA VAL A 21 4.96 12.74 0.16
C VAL A 21 5.15 14.19 -0.29
N GLY A 22 6.39 14.67 -0.27
CA GLY A 22 6.72 16.04 -0.72
C GLY A 22 6.47 16.25 -2.22
N GLN A 23 6.86 15.28 -3.05
CA GLN A 23 6.62 15.29 -4.50
C GLN A 23 5.12 15.32 -4.81
N PHE A 24 4.33 14.52 -4.11
CA PHE A 24 2.88 14.48 -4.27
C PHE A 24 2.24 15.78 -3.80
N GLN A 25 2.67 16.34 -2.65
CA GLN A 25 2.17 17.60 -2.13
C GLN A 25 2.43 18.77 -3.10
N GLN A 26 3.58 18.77 -3.80
CA GLN A 26 3.86 19.78 -4.84
C GLN A 26 2.89 19.68 -6.03
N ALA A 27 2.46 18.47 -6.39
CA ALA A 27 1.47 18.26 -7.45
C ALA A 27 0.04 18.63 -7.00
N TRP A 28 -0.22 18.67 -5.69
CA TRP A 28 -1.50 18.94 -5.06
C TRP A 28 -1.38 19.97 -3.94
N PRO A 29 -0.99 21.24 -4.25
CA PRO A 29 -0.64 22.24 -3.24
C PRO A 29 -1.81 22.62 -2.31
N ASP A 30 -3.04 22.55 -2.81
CA ASP A 30 -4.25 22.94 -2.07
C ASP A 30 -4.87 21.77 -1.25
N GLN A 31 -4.25 20.60 -1.25
CA GLN A 31 -4.75 19.41 -0.54
C GLN A 31 -3.72 18.90 0.48
N THR A 32 -4.19 18.58 1.67
CA THR A 32 -3.32 18.04 2.72
C THR A 32 -3.09 16.54 2.51
N VAL A 33 -1.84 16.11 2.64
CA VAL A 33 -1.46 14.68 2.68
C VAL A 33 -1.29 14.23 4.12
N VAL A 34 -2.03 13.20 4.51
CA VAL A 34 -1.95 12.57 5.83
C VAL A 34 -1.50 11.12 5.66
N THR A 35 -0.37 10.76 6.23
CA THR A 35 0.11 9.39 6.25
C THR A 35 -0.34 8.68 7.52
N LEU A 36 -0.78 7.41 7.40
CA LEU A 36 -1.21 6.59 8.52
C LEU A 36 -0.36 5.34 8.65
N ASP A 37 -0.13 4.92 9.88
CA ASP A 37 0.45 3.62 10.20
C ASP A 37 -0.66 2.61 10.51
N LEU A 38 -0.61 1.45 9.88
CA LEU A 38 -1.45 0.32 10.29
C LEU A 38 -0.98 -0.21 11.65
N GLY A 39 -1.89 -0.69 12.47
CA GLY A 39 -1.56 -1.27 13.76
C GLY A 39 -0.45 -2.30 13.67
N GLY A 40 0.58 -2.18 14.50
CA GLY A 40 1.79 -3.00 14.49
C GLY A 40 2.96 -2.45 13.65
N ASN A 41 2.77 -1.32 12.95
CA ASN A 41 3.81 -0.66 12.16
C ASN A 41 4.10 0.74 12.69
N GLY A 42 5.29 1.27 12.41
CA GLY A 42 5.68 2.64 12.66
C GLY A 42 5.41 3.11 14.09
N GLN A 43 4.78 4.24 14.26
CA GLN A 43 4.38 4.76 15.57
C GLN A 43 3.34 3.89 16.30
N MET A 44 2.67 3.00 15.55
CA MET A 44 1.70 2.04 16.08
C MET A 44 2.31 0.66 16.33
N ASN A 45 3.65 0.50 16.32
CA ASN A 45 4.36 -0.79 16.40
C ASN A 45 4.08 -1.57 17.69
N GLN A 46 3.74 -0.89 18.78
CA GLN A 46 3.35 -1.52 20.06
C GLN A 46 1.91 -2.07 20.06
N ARG A 47 1.07 -1.64 19.12
CA ARG A 47 -0.28 -2.17 18.97
C ARG A 47 -0.27 -3.55 18.33
N THR A 48 -1.22 -4.38 18.67
CA THR A 48 -1.45 -5.65 18.00
C THR A 48 -2.14 -5.38 16.66
N SER A 49 -1.53 -5.88 15.57
CA SER A 49 -2.16 -5.81 14.25
C SER A 49 -3.49 -6.57 14.21
N ALA A 50 -4.47 -6.04 13.51
CA ALA A 50 -5.70 -6.78 13.23
C ALA A 50 -5.43 -7.99 12.30
N CYS A 51 -6.27 -9.04 12.43
CA CYS A 51 -6.25 -10.21 11.54
C CYS A 51 -7.29 -10.13 10.41
N ARG A 52 -8.00 -9.03 10.33
CA ARG A 52 -9.00 -8.71 9.31
C ARG A 52 -8.76 -7.30 8.80
N VAL A 53 -8.93 -7.12 7.51
CA VAL A 53 -8.74 -5.81 6.85
C VAL A 53 -9.80 -4.81 7.32
N GLU A 54 -11.02 -5.28 7.57
CA GLU A 54 -12.13 -4.46 8.06
C GLU A 54 -11.82 -3.81 9.42
N ASP A 55 -11.13 -4.53 10.30
CA ASP A 55 -10.71 -4.00 11.61
C ASP A 55 -9.59 -2.94 11.45
N MET A 56 -8.73 -3.09 10.44
CA MET A 56 -7.72 -2.07 10.11
C MET A 56 -8.36 -0.75 9.65
N VAL A 57 -9.52 -0.80 8.98
CA VAL A 57 -10.30 0.41 8.64
C VAL A 57 -10.72 1.16 9.89
N ALA A 58 -11.22 0.46 10.89
CA ALA A 58 -11.63 1.10 12.16
C ALA A 58 -10.44 1.81 12.84
N ASP A 59 -9.25 1.19 12.85
CA ASP A 59 -8.02 1.80 13.38
C ASP A 59 -7.63 3.08 12.59
N CYS A 60 -7.71 3.06 11.27
CA CYS A 60 -7.43 4.23 10.43
C CYS A 60 -8.41 5.37 10.70
N ARG A 61 -9.70 5.09 10.78
CA ARG A 61 -10.74 6.07 11.10
C ARG A 61 -10.52 6.72 12.47
N GLN A 62 -10.16 5.90 13.47
CA GLN A 62 -9.83 6.41 14.80
C GLN A 62 -8.63 7.37 14.78
N GLN A 63 -7.58 7.04 14.01
CA GLN A 63 -6.42 7.92 13.87
C GLN A 63 -6.77 9.26 13.24
N LEU A 64 -7.65 9.28 12.21
CA LEU A 64 -8.11 10.54 11.59
C LEU A 64 -8.98 11.35 12.53
N ALA A 65 -9.90 10.71 13.25
CA ALA A 65 -10.74 11.40 14.24
C ALA A 65 -9.90 12.09 15.32
N LEU A 66 -8.88 11.39 15.86
CA LEU A 66 -7.96 11.97 16.84
C LEU A 66 -7.10 13.13 16.29
N ARG A 67 -6.93 13.21 14.97
CA ARG A 67 -6.21 14.30 14.28
C ARG A 67 -7.15 15.37 13.74
N HIS A 68 -8.46 15.28 14.01
CA HIS A 68 -9.50 16.18 13.51
C HIS A 68 -9.48 16.31 11.97
N VAL A 69 -9.20 15.20 11.26
CA VAL A 69 -9.25 15.16 9.80
C VAL A 69 -10.60 14.62 9.36
N GLU A 70 -11.44 15.51 8.85
CA GLU A 70 -12.83 15.22 8.49
C GLU A 70 -12.99 14.67 7.06
N PRO A 71 -13.92 13.71 6.83
CA PRO A 71 -14.25 13.24 5.50
C PRO A 71 -14.96 14.32 4.67
N PRO A 72 -15.05 14.15 3.32
CA PRO A 72 -14.58 12.98 2.58
C PRO A 72 -13.06 13.03 2.30
N HIS A 73 -12.45 11.84 2.12
CA HIS A 73 -11.02 11.68 1.86
C HIS A 73 -10.76 11.12 0.46
N HIS A 74 -9.57 11.42 -0.09
CA HIS A 74 -8.98 10.66 -1.17
C HIS A 74 -7.99 9.65 -0.57
N LEU A 75 -8.02 8.39 -1.03
CA LEU A 75 -7.09 7.36 -0.59
C LEU A 75 -6.02 7.11 -1.66
N LEU A 76 -4.74 7.10 -1.26
CA LEU A 76 -3.64 6.57 -2.05
C LEU A 76 -3.01 5.43 -1.25
N ALA A 77 -3.17 4.21 -1.76
CA ALA A 77 -2.94 3.04 -0.95
C ALA A 77 -2.21 1.94 -1.73
N MET A 78 -1.25 1.29 -1.07
CA MET A 78 -0.36 0.33 -1.70
C MET A 78 -0.50 -1.06 -1.09
N SER A 79 -0.55 -2.12 -1.93
CA SER A 79 -0.49 -3.53 -1.49
C SER A 79 -1.58 -3.85 -0.43
N LEU A 80 -1.22 -4.22 0.81
CA LEU A 80 -2.17 -4.42 1.92
C LEU A 80 -2.98 -3.15 2.21
N GLY A 81 -2.34 -1.97 2.17
CA GLY A 81 -3.05 -0.70 2.33
C GLY A 81 -4.16 -0.50 1.30
N ALA A 82 -3.97 -0.98 0.06
CA ALA A 82 -5.01 -0.96 -0.96
C ALA A 82 -6.20 -1.86 -0.64
N MET A 83 -5.99 -2.99 0.05
CA MET A 83 -7.09 -3.82 0.56
C MET A 83 -7.87 -3.06 1.65
N VAL A 84 -7.17 -2.32 2.52
CA VAL A 84 -7.81 -1.46 3.54
C VAL A 84 -8.61 -0.35 2.86
N ALA A 85 -8.08 0.29 1.83
CA ALA A 85 -8.79 1.32 1.07
C ALA A 85 -10.08 0.80 0.44
N VAL A 86 -10.05 -0.38 -0.17
CA VAL A 86 -11.23 -1.02 -0.76
C VAL A 86 -12.28 -1.36 0.30
N ALA A 87 -11.86 -1.95 1.42
CA ALA A 87 -12.76 -2.24 2.53
C ALA A 87 -13.39 -0.95 3.10
N TRP A 88 -12.59 0.11 3.23
CA TRP A 88 -13.06 1.41 3.71
C TRP A 88 -14.11 2.01 2.78
N ALA A 89 -13.81 2.08 1.47
CA ALA A 89 -14.75 2.58 0.47
C ALA A 89 -16.07 1.77 0.41
N GLN A 90 -16.00 0.48 0.71
CA GLN A 90 -17.19 -0.39 0.78
C GLN A 90 -18.00 -0.18 2.05
N MET A 91 -17.34 -0.11 3.21
CA MET A 91 -18.00 -0.02 4.52
C MET A 91 -18.54 1.39 4.80
N HIS A 92 -17.81 2.41 4.33
CA HIS A 92 -18.08 3.82 4.60
C HIS A 92 -18.02 4.66 3.30
N PRO A 93 -18.88 4.41 2.32
CA PRO A 93 -18.78 5.02 0.99
C PRO A 93 -18.87 6.55 0.98
N LYS A 94 -19.53 7.15 1.98
CA LYS A 94 -19.63 8.60 2.12
C LYS A 94 -18.33 9.27 2.61
N GLU A 95 -17.42 8.49 3.20
CA GLU A 95 -16.15 8.99 3.70
C GLU A 95 -15.06 9.05 2.62
N ILE A 96 -15.23 8.35 1.49
CA ILE A 96 -14.19 8.22 0.46
C ILE A 96 -14.66 8.79 -0.86
N ALA A 97 -14.07 9.92 -1.25
CA ALA A 97 -14.38 10.61 -2.50
C ALA A 97 -13.72 9.96 -3.73
N ALA A 98 -12.51 9.40 -3.56
CA ALA A 98 -11.79 8.66 -4.61
C ALA A 98 -10.72 7.76 -4.00
N GLN A 99 -10.29 6.72 -4.73
CA GLN A 99 -9.18 5.84 -4.31
C GLN A 99 -8.23 5.53 -5.45
N VAL A 100 -6.94 5.54 -5.13
CA VAL A 100 -5.83 5.11 -5.99
C VAL A 100 -5.18 3.89 -5.34
N LEU A 101 -5.18 2.76 -6.04
CA LEU A 101 -4.69 1.47 -5.53
C LEU A 101 -3.43 1.07 -6.31
N ILE A 102 -2.31 0.92 -5.60
CA ILE A 102 -0.99 0.66 -6.19
C ILE A 102 -0.59 -0.79 -5.93
N ASN A 103 -0.24 -1.52 -6.98
CA ASN A 103 0.32 -2.89 -6.94
C ASN A 103 -0.40 -3.81 -5.95
N THR A 104 -1.71 -3.90 -6.10
CA THR A 104 -2.57 -4.69 -5.21
C THR A 104 -3.02 -6.00 -5.84
N SER A 105 -3.37 -6.94 -4.97
CA SER A 105 -3.90 -8.24 -5.35
C SER A 105 -4.98 -8.67 -4.38
N MET A 106 -6.12 -9.16 -4.88
CA MET A 106 -7.26 -9.44 -4.03
C MET A 106 -7.96 -10.75 -4.43
N ARG A 107 -8.42 -11.52 -3.43
CA ARG A 107 -9.39 -12.59 -3.68
C ARG A 107 -10.76 -11.98 -4.01
N PRO A 108 -11.57 -12.61 -4.84
CA PRO A 108 -11.33 -13.87 -5.53
C PRO A 108 -10.61 -13.72 -6.88
N PHE A 109 -10.20 -12.51 -7.29
CA PHE A 109 -9.76 -12.19 -8.65
C PHE A 109 -8.38 -12.73 -9.02
N SER A 110 -7.57 -13.09 -8.03
CA SER A 110 -6.20 -13.56 -8.26
C SER A 110 -5.87 -14.76 -7.38
N PRO A 111 -5.25 -15.80 -7.94
CA PRO A 111 -4.78 -16.96 -7.19
C PRO A 111 -3.58 -16.58 -6.31
N PHE A 112 -3.34 -17.36 -5.25
CA PHE A 112 -2.33 -17.02 -4.22
C PHE A 112 -0.91 -16.89 -4.79
N TYR A 113 -0.53 -17.69 -5.78
CA TYR A 113 0.80 -17.67 -6.41
C TYR A 113 1.06 -16.43 -7.31
N GLN A 114 0.02 -15.71 -7.69
CA GLN A 114 0.15 -14.39 -8.34
C GLN A 114 0.16 -13.25 -7.32
N ARG A 115 -0.48 -13.46 -6.17
CA ARG A 115 -0.58 -12.45 -5.10
C ARG A 115 0.71 -12.31 -4.29
N LEU A 116 1.50 -13.34 -4.28
CA LEU A 116 2.89 -13.37 -3.87
C LEU A 116 3.62 -14.33 -4.80
N LEU A 117 4.58 -13.82 -5.57
CA LEU A 117 5.29 -14.62 -6.56
C LEU A 117 6.13 -15.71 -5.88
N PRO A 118 6.08 -16.97 -6.36
CA PRO A 118 6.74 -18.13 -5.74
C PRO A 118 8.25 -17.97 -5.56
N GLU A 119 8.91 -17.20 -6.44
CA GLU A 119 10.35 -16.91 -6.37
C GLU A 119 10.75 -16.26 -5.04
N ASN A 120 9.81 -15.58 -4.35
CA ASN A 120 10.06 -14.92 -3.08
C ASN A 120 9.87 -15.85 -1.86
N TYR A 121 9.25 -17.03 -2.00
CA TYR A 121 8.89 -17.87 -0.85
C TYR A 121 10.09 -18.33 -0.05
N VAL A 122 11.14 -18.80 -0.73
CA VAL A 122 12.35 -19.31 -0.07
C VAL A 122 13.08 -18.19 0.67
N ALA A 123 13.21 -17.02 0.05
CA ALA A 123 13.87 -15.87 0.67
C ALA A 123 13.10 -15.38 1.90
N LEU A 124 11.78 -15.21 1.79
CA LEU A 124 10.92 -14.80 2.91
C LEU A 124 10.93 -15.83 4.05
N LEU A 125 10.86 -17.13 3.72
CA LEU A 125 10.92 -18.20 4.71
C LEU A 125 12.26 -18.17 5.47
N ARG A 126 13.39 -18.03 4.75
CA ARG A 126 14.71 -17.90 5.37
C ARG A 126 14.77 -16.72 6.33
N LEU A 127 14.30 -15.54 5.92
CA LEU A 127 14.28 -14.34 6.77
C LEU A 127 13.51 -14.58 8.08
N VAL A 128 12.37 -15.26 7.99
CA VAL A 128 11.53 -15.57 9.17
C VAL A 128 12.21 -16.60 10.08
N LEU A 129 12.73 -17.71 9.51
CA LEU A 129 13.31 -18.82 10.28
C LEU A 129 14.64 -18.43 10.95
N THR A 130 15.51 -17.71 10.23
CA THR A 130 16.83 -17.33 10.76
C THR A 130 16.78 -16.15 11.72
N GLY A 131 15.65 -15.45 11.80
CA GLY A 131 15.58 -14.23 12.59
C GLY A 131 16.53 -13.14 12.07
N ALA A 132 16.59 -13.00 10.75
CA ALA A 132 17.54 -12.14 10.08
C ALA A 132 17.65 -10.74 10.71
N ALA A 133 18.90 -10.27 10.83
CA ALA A 133 19.20 -8.92 11.32
C ALA A 133 18.55 -7.85 10.42
N PRO A 134 18.22 -6.66 10.96
CA PRO A 134 17.57 -5.60 10.20
C PRO A 134 18.21 -5.30 8.83
N PRO A 135 19.53 -5.21 8.66
CA PRO A 135 20.13 -4.95 7.34
C PRO A 135 19.87 -6.04 6.30
N ALA A 136 19.92 -7.32 6.72
CA ALA A 136 19.65 -8.44 5.81
C ALA A 136 18.17 -8.49 5.42
N TRP A 137 17.31 -8.23 6.38
CA TRP A 137 15.86 -8.16 6.14
C TRP A 137 15.51 -7.04 5.15
N GLU A 138 15.94 -5.81 5.43
CA GLU A 138 15.59 -4.65 4.58
C GLU A 138 16.22 -4.74 3.19
N ARG A 139 17.43 -5.29 3.07
CA ARG A 139 18.04 -5.56 1.76
C ARG A 139 17.20 -6.52 0.93
N ALA A 140 16.76 -7.62 1.51
CA ALA A 140 15.93 -8.59 0.78
C ALA A 140 14.58 -7.98 0.36
N ILE A 141 13.94 -7.21 1.25
CA ILE A 141 12.69 -6.55 0.90
C ILE A 141 12.91 -5.48 -0.19
N LEU A 142 13.98 -4.69 -0.11
CA LEU A 142 14.29 -3.69 -1.13
C LEU A 142 14.49 -4.34 -2.51
N GLN A 143 15.23 -5.45 -2.57
CA GLN A 143 15.44 -6.22 -3.81
C GLN A 143 14.15 -6.80 -4.39
N MET A 144 13.17 -7.17 -3.54
CA MET A 144 11.87 -7.70 -3.99
C MET A 144 10.90 -6.59 -4.43
N THR A 145 11.07 -5.36 -3.92
CA THR A 145 10.06 -4.32 -4.06
C THR A 145 10.49 -3.12 -4.88
N SER A 146 11.77 -2.94 -5.15
CA SER A 146 12.28 -1.78 -5.90
C SER A 146 13.27 -2.23 -6.97
N ASN A 147 13.18 -1.61 -8.14
CA ASN A 147 14.13 -1.77 -9.24
C ASN A 147 15.16 -0.63 -9.29
N ARG A 148 14.99 0.42 -8.47
CA ARG A 148 15.84 1.62 -8.41
C ARG A 148 16.37 1.94 -7.01
N GLY A 149 15.97 1.17 -5.99
CA GLY A 149 16.40 1.38 -4.62
C GLY A 149 17.91 1.19 -4.46
N ASP A 150 18.56 2.18 -3.88
CA ASP A 150 20.01 2.23 -3.68
C ASP A 150 20.42 2.02 -2.20
N VAL A 151 21.72 2.20 -1.92
CA VAL A 151 22.29 2.05 -0.58
C VAL A 151 21.74 3.09 0.39
N SER A 152 21.37 4.29 -0.06
CA SER A 152 20.83 5.34 0.79
C SER A 152 19.46 4.96 1.31
N VAL A 153 18.58 4.46 0.44
CA VAL A 153 17.27 3.91 0.79
C VAL A 153 17.40 2.75 1.77
N LEU A 154 18.33 1.81 1.51
CA LEU A 154 18.60 0.69 2.41
C LEU A 154 18.97 1.17 3.81
N SER A 155 19.86 2.15 3.93
CA SER A 155 20.32 2.67 5.23
C SER A 155 19.17 3.35 6.00
N GLN A 156 18.32 4.09 5.30
CA GLN A 156 17.11 4.68 5.87
C GLN A 156 16.15 3.58 6.37
N TRP A 157 15.84 2.57 5.56
CA TRP A 157 14.93 1.49 5.95
C TRP A 157 15.44 0.67 7.13
N VAL A 158 16.75 0.43 7.19
CA VAL A 158 17.38 -0.21 8.36
C VAL A 158 17.18 0.63 9.63
N THR A 159 17.33 1.95 9.52
CA THR A 159 17.11 2.88 10.63
C THR A 159 15.64 2.86 11.07
N LEU A 160 14.69 2.92 10.13
CA LEU A 160 13.26 2.85 10.42
C LEU A 160 12.90 1.56 11.16
N ARG A 161 13.42 0.42 10.68
CA ARG A 161 13.18 -0.88 11.30
C ARG A 161 13.77 -1.00 12.71
N ARG A 162 14.92 -0.36 12.96
CA ARG A 162 15.54 -0.34 14.31
C ARG A 162 14.76 0.54 15.27
N THR A 163 14.26 1.67 14.79
CA THR A 163 13.49 2.64 15.59
C THR A 163 12.11 2.09 15.96
N ASN A 164 11.41 1.53 14.97
CA ASN A 164 10.05 1.00 15.16
C ASN A 164 9.97 -0.45 14.62
N PRO A 165 10.52 -1.43 15.36
CA PRO A 165 10.53 -2.81 14.89
C PRO A 165 9.12 -3.37 14.81
N VAL A 166 8.82 -4.04 13.69
CA VAL A 166 7.57 -4.79 13.54
C VAL A 166 7.74 -6.17 14.18
N ALA A 167 6.93 -6.48 15.18
CA ALA A 167 6.94 -7.79 15.83
C ALA A 167 6.53 -8.88 14.83
N ARG A 168 7.19 -10.06 14.88
CA ARG A 168 6.87 -11.19 13.99
C ARG A 168 5.40 -11.58 14.03
N ARG A 169 4.79 -11.59 15.23
CA ARG A 169 3.35 -11.82 15.40
C ARG A 169 2.49 -10.82 14.61
N ASN A 170 2.89 -9.54 14.54
CA ASN A 170 2.18 -8.53 13.80
C ASN A 170 2.32 -8.73 12.29
N ALA A 171 3.52 -9.06 11.80
CA ALA A 171 3.73 -9.40 10.40
C ALA A 171 2.86 -10.61 9.96
N LEU A 172 2.80 -11.67 10.77
CA LEU A 172 1.95 -12.84 10.52
C LEU A 172 0.45 -12.48 10.54
N ARG A 173 0.01 -11.63 11.46
CA ARG A 173 -1.39 -11.17 11.54
C ARG A 173 -1.77 -10.34 10.32
N GLN A 174 -0.90 -9.44 9.87
CA GLN A 174 -1.11 -8.66 8.65
C GLN A 174 -1.16 -9.56 7.40
N LEU A 175 -0.26 -10.54 7.30
CA LEU A 175 -0.28 -11.52 6.21
C LEU A 175 -1.58 -12.33 6.21
N LEU A 176 -2.04 -12.75 7.40
CA LEU A 176 -3.31 -13.45 7.56
C LEU A 176 -4.50 -12.59 7.14
N ALA A 177 -4.51 -11.30 7.53
CA ALA A 177 -5.54 -10.37 7.09
C ALA A 177 -5.57 -10.22 5.57
N ALA A 178 -4.39 -10.04 4.94
CA ALA A 178 -4.27 -9.97 3.49
C ALA A 178 -4.75 -11.28 2.81
N ALA A 179 -4.35 -12.44 3.34
CA ALA A 179 -4.72 -13.74 2.78
C ALA A 179 -6.23 -14.01 2.85
N ARG A 180 -6.89 -13.55 3.90
CA ARG A 180 -8.34 -13.73 4.13
C ARG A 180 -9.21 -12.72 3.41
N PHE A 181 -8.68 -11.55 3.09
CA PHE A 181 -9.48 -10.49 2.49
C PHE A 181 -10.08 -10.91 1.14
N HIS A 182 -11.39 -10.69 1.01
CA HIS A 182 -12.15 -10.85 -0.22
C HIS A 182 -12.66 -9.48 -0.65
N ALA A 183 -12.18 -9.02 -1.79
CA ALA A 183 -12.71 -7.80 -2.38
C ALA A 183 -14.16 -8.01 -2.83
N PRO A 184 -14.99 -6.96 -2.82
CA PRO A 184 -16.38 -7.05 -3.28
C PRO A 184 -16.43 -7.45 -4.75
N ALA A 185 -17.40 -8.28 -5.11
CA ALA A 185 -17.61 -8.69 -6.49
C ALA A 185 -17.90 -7.49 -7.41
N LYS A 186 -18.70 -6.53 -6.95
CA LYS A 186 -18.92 -5.25 -7.65
C LYS A 186 -17.91 -4.22 -7.13
N ARG A 187 -17.37 -3.42 -8.05
CA ARG A 187 -16.55 -2.26 -7.67
C ARG A 187 -17.29 -1.38 -6.66
N PRO A 188 -16.65 -0.89 -5.60
CA PRO A 188 -17.24 0.18 -4.77
C PRO A 188 -17.69 1.35 -5.64
N ALA A 189 -18.73 2.07 -5.22
CA ALA A 189 -19.23 3.25 -5.95
C ALA A 189 -18.16 4.35 -6.08
N THR A 190 -17.18 4.34 -5.19
CA THR A 190 -16.04 5.26 -5.15
C THR A 190 -15.24 5.19 -6.45
N PRO A 191 -14.97 6.33 -7.12
CA PRO A 191 -14.07 6.41 -8.26
C PRO A 191 -12.71 5.76 -7.92
N THR A 192 -12.25 4.86 -8.81
CA THR A 192 -11.07 4.02 -8.54
C THR A 192 -10.09 4.07 -9.70
N LEU A 193 -8.82 4.38 -9.40
CA LEU A 193 -7.68 4.24 -10.29
C LEU A 193 -6.79 3.11 -9.78
N LEU A 194 -6.37 2.22 -10.68
CA LEU A 194 -5.33 1.24 -10.42
C LEU A 194 -4.01 1.69 -11.05
N LEU A 195 -2.94 1.66 -10.26
CA LEU A 195 -1.57 1.81 -10.73
C LEU A 195 -0.85 0.47 -10.52
N ALA A 196 -0.16 0.00 -11.54
CA ALA A 196 0.56 -1.27 -11.47
C ALA A 196 1.93 -1.17 -12.14
N SER A 197 2.84 -2.03 -11.78
CA SER A 197 4.12 -2.16 -12.45
C SER A 197 4.19 -3.43 -13.30
N ALA A 198 4.76 -3.31 -14.50
CA ALA A 198 5.04 -4.46 -15.36
C ALA A 198 6.21 -5.31 -14.82
N GLN A 199 7.12 -4.71 -14.08
CA GLN A 199 8.32 -5.32 -13.48
C GLN A 199 8.21 -5.46 -11.96
N ASP A 200 7.00 -5.71 -11.47
CA ASP A 200 6.79 -6.02 -10.05
C ASP A 200 7.26 -7.45 -9.75
N HIS A 201 8.34 -7.59 -8.97
CA HIS A 201 8.91 -8.88 -8.57
C HIS A 201 8.28 -9.47 -7.31
N LEU A 202 7.31 -8.80 -6.69
CA LEU A 202 6.61 -9.30 -5.51
C LEU A 202 5.21 -9.81 -5.81
N VAL A 203 4.45 -9.05 -6.61
CA VAL A 203 3.05 -9.32 -6.97
C VAL A 203 2.90 -9.27 -8.49
N SER A 204 2.32 -10.29 -9.09
CA SER A 204 2.10 -10.30 -10.54
C SER A 204 1.20 -9.14 -10.99
N VAL A 205 1.63 -8.42 -12.03
CA VAL A 205 0.81 -7.39 -12.69
C VAL A 205 -0.54 -7.93 -13.18
N ALA A 206 -0.64 -9.24 -13.39
CA ALA A 206 -1.88 -9.92 -13.76
C ALA A 206 -2.99 -9.71 -12.71
N CYS A 207 -2.63 -9.52 -11.43
CA CYS A 207 -3.58 -9.22 -10.35
C CYS A 207 -4.31 -7.89 -10.58
N SER A 208 -3.56 -6.82 -10.84
CA SER A 208 -4.14 -5.50 -11.12
C SER A 208 -4.93 -5.49 -12.44
N ARG A 209 -4.44 -6.20 -13.46
CA ARG A 209 -5.16 -6.36 -14.73
C ARG A 209 -6.47 -7.12 -14.57
N ALA A 210 -6.49 -8.19 -13.77
CA ALA A 210 -7.72 -8.94 -13.49
C ALA A 210 -8.73 -8.09 -12.73
N LEU A 211 -8.29 -7.35 -11.72
CA LEU A 211 -9.12 -6.44 -10.95
C LEU A 211 -9.70 -5.31 -11.82
N ALA A 212 -8.86 -4.67 -12.67
CA ALA A 212 -9.28 -3.62 -13.58
C ALA A 212 -10.37 -4.09 -14.55
N ARG A 213 -10.18 -5.26 -15.14
CA ARG A 213 -11.16 -5.86 -16.07
C ARG A 213 -12.48 -6.16 -15.38
N HIS A 214 -12.41 -6.76 -14.17
CA HIS A 214 -13.61 -7.15 -13.45
C HIS A 214 -14.41 -5.93 -12.95
N TRP A 215 -13.71 -4.93 -12.43
CA TRP A 215 -14.33 -3.69 -11.92
C TRP A 215 -14.57 -2.63 -12.99
N GLN A 216 -14.13 -2.84 -14.22
CA GLN A 216 -14.24 -1.86 -15.33
C GLN A 216 -13.74 -0.47 -14.89
N CYS A 217 -12.56 -0.43 -14.27
CA CYS A 217 -11.94 0.81 -13.80
C CYS A 217 -10.60 1.08 -14.50
N ALA A 218 -10.15 2.34 -14.44
CA ALA A 218 -8.92 2.76 -15.06
C ALA A 218 -7.71 2.02 -14.48
N LEU A 219 -6.81 1.58 -15.35
CA LEU A 219 -5.50 1.00 -15.02
C LEU A 219 -4.42 1.75 -15.77
N ARG A 220 -3.37 2.15 -15.07
CA ARG A 220 -2.12 2.65 -15.65
C ARG A 220 -0.99 1.73 -15.22
N THR A 221 -0.15 1.33 -16.17
CA THR A 221 0.95 0.39 -15.92
C THR A 221 2.28 1.09 -16.14
N HIS A 222 3.12 1.13 -15.11
CA HIS A 222 4.50 1.59 -15.22
C HIS A 222 5.35 0.50 -15.91
N PRO A 223 6.19 0.82 -16.90
CA PRO A 223 6.95 -0.19 -17.64
C PRO A 223 8.05 -0.83 -16.80
N ASP A 224 8.77 -0.07 -15.96
CA ASP A 224 10.07 -0.47 -15.41
C ASP A 224 10.19 -0.44 -13.88
N ALA A 225 9.26 0.21 -13.15
CA ALA A 225 9.30 0.25 -11.68
C ALA A 225 9.10 -1.14 -11.08
N GLY A 226 9.53 -1.33 -9.82
CA GLY A 226 9.22 -2.51 -9.02
C GLY A 226 7.85 -2.42 -8.34
N HIS A 227 7.69 -3.18 -7.25
CA HIS A 227 6.48 -3.16 -6.43
C HIS A 227 6.23 -1.80 -5.78
N ASP A 228 7.29 -1.10 -5.38
CA ASP A 228 7.22 0.23 -4.75
C ASP A 228 7.35 1.35 -5.79
N ILE A 229 6.33 1.51 -6.65
CA ILE A 229 6.35 2.55 -7.70
C ILE A 229 6.61 3.94 -7.11
N PRO A 230 6.03 4.34 -5.95
CA PRO A 230 6.31 5.64 -5.34
C PRO A 230 7.78 5.86 -4.98
N LEU A 231 8.51 4.81 -4.62
CA LEU A 231 9.95 4.87 -4.39
C LEU A 231 10.73 4.97 -5.70
N ASP A 232 10.35 4.17 -6.70
CA ASP A 232 11.07 4.07 -7.97
C ASP A 232 10.79 5.26 -8.90
N ASP A 233 9.54 5.74 -8.95
CA ASP A 233 9.12 6.88 -9.77
C ASP A 233 7.89 7.59 -9.16
N GLY A 234 8.12 8.29 -8.05
CA GLY A 234 7.09 9.10 -7.38
C GLY A 234 6.46 10.15 -8.30
N PRO A 235 7.24 10.90 -9.10
CA PRO A 235 6.70 11.86 -10.07
C PRO A 235 5.72 11.23 -11.07
N TRP A 236 5.98 10.02 -11.54
CA TRP A 236 5.05 9.30 -12.42
C TRP A 236 3.71 9.03 -11.70
N VAL A 237 3.76 8.56 -10.46
CA VAL A 237 2.54 8.31 -9.67
C VAL A 237 1.72 9.61 -9.53
N ALA A 238 2.36 10.70 -9.10
CA ALA A 238 1.69 11.98 -8.92
C ALA A 238 1.05 12.49 -10.22
N ARG A 239 1.76 12.37 -11.35
CA ARG A 239 1.27 12.73 -12.69
C ARG A 239 0.07 11.88 -13.10
N GLN A 240 0.13 10.53 -12.95
CA GLN A 240 -0.96 9.64 -13.33
C GLN A 240 -2.23 9.89 -12.51
N VAL A 241 -2.08 10.18 -11.22
CA VAL A 241 -3.20 10.57 -10.36
C VAL A 241 -3.81 11.88 -10.84
N ARG A 242 -2.98 12.89 -11.12
CA ARG A 242 -3.46 14.20 -11.58
C ARG A 242 -4.20 14.11 -12.92
N GLU A 243 -3.63 13.43 -13.90
CA GLU A 243 -4.25 13.21 -15.21
C GLU A 243 -5.61 12.51 -15.08
N TRP A 244 -5.71 11.51 -14.20
CA TRP A 244 -6.97 10.79 -13.96
C TRP A 244 -8.03 11.67 -13.29
N PHE A 245 -7.63 12.55 -12.37
CA PHE A 245 -8.57 13.49 -11.73
C PHE A 245 -9.08 14.57 -12.68
N LEU A 246 -8.25 15.02 -13.62
CA LEU A 246 -8.58 16.06 -14.59
C LEU A 246 -9.33 15.51 -15.82
N ALA A 247 -9.33 14.20 -16.03
CA ALA A 247 -10.03 13.57 -17.15
C ALA A 247 -11.56 13.78 -17.03
N PRO A 248 -12.26 14.12 -18.12
CA PRO A 248 -13.72 14.16 -18.12
C PRO A 248 -14.28 12.78 -17.72
N ARG A 249 -15.25 12.77 -16.83
CA ARG A 249 -15.93 11.56 -16.33
C ARG A 249 -17.28 11.39 -16.97
#